data_00ad655b3d3c3e48b3da99c82327bc0c
#
_entry.id   00ad655b3d3c3e48b3da99c82327bc0c
#
_cell.length_a   1.000
_cell.length_b   1.000
_cell.length_c   1.000
_cell.angle_alpha   90.00
_cell.angle_beta   90.00
_cell.angle_gamma   90.00
#
_symmetry.space_group_name_H-M   'P 1'
#
loop_
_entity.id
_entity.type
_entity.pdbx_description
1 polymer ?
#
loop_
_entity_poly.entity_id
_entity_poly.type
_entity_poly.pdbx_seq_one_letter_code
_entity_poly.pdbx_strand_id
1 'polypeptide(L)'
;DSEIEKCIIGEGSQIYGKVYNSVIGCGVTIGAGTVVRDSIIMNHTEIGANCELNKAIIAEQVQVGDDVKLGVGEEVDNETDPHIYNHGIVTIGEKSVVPSNVSVGKNTVVSGITENADYPDNYLASGKTLIKAGDKA
;
A
#
# COMPACT_ATOMS: atom_id res chain seq x y z
N ASP A 1 8.84 13.86 12.60
CA ASP A 1 8.88 14.97 11.66
C ASP A 1 8.17 14.65 10.37
N SER A 2 7.15 15.42 10.06
CA SER A 2 6.46 15.23 8.79
C SER A 2 7.03 16.15 7.72
N GLU A 3 6.97 15.69 6.50
CA GLU A 3 7.40 16.47 5.35
C GLU A 3 6.45 16.18 4.20
N ILE A 4 5.94 17.22 3.55
CA ILE A 4 4.94 17.05 2.51
C ILE A 4 5.33 17.91 1.30
N GLU A 5 5.49 17.28 0.12
CA GLU A 5 5.84 17.98 -1.10
C GLU A 5 4.99 17.51 -2.26
N LYS A 6 4.42 18.46 -3.00
CA LYS A 6 3.64 18.18 -4.21
C LYS A 6 2.52 17.21 -3.96
N CYS A 7 1.74 17.44 -2.91
CA CYS A 7 0.68 16.53 -2.52
C CYS A 7 -0.66 17.23 -2.47
N ILE A 8 -1.72 16.44 -2.66
CA ILE A 8 -3.10 16.83 -2.39
C ILE A 8 -3.55 16.01 -1.20
N ILE A 9 -3.98 16.67 -0.13
CA ILE A 9 -4.31 15.97 1.12
C ILE A 9 -5.70 16.39 1.56
N GLY A 10 -6.57 15.40 1.77
CA GLY A 10 -7.93 15.64 2.20
C GLY A 10 -8.04 15.99 3.66
N GLU A 11 -9.24 16.38 4.06
CA GLU A 11 -9.51 16.84 5.42
C GLU A 11 -9.44 15.68 6.40
N GLY A 12 -9.03 15.99 7.64
CA GLY A 12 -9.02 15.01 8.71
C GLY A 12 -7.90 14.02 8.67
N SER A 13 -6.96 14.20 7.74
CA SER A 13 -5.82 13.29 7.65
C SER A 13 -4.74 13.69 8.64
N GLN A 14 -4.07 12.69 9.20
CA GLN A 14 -2.99 12.89 10.17
C GLN A 14 -1.72 12.26 9.61
N ILE A 15 -0.75 13.11 9.31
CA ILE A 15 0.47 12.65 8.64
C ILE A 15 1.66 12.91 9.55
N TYR A 16 2.23 11.84 10.04
CA TYR A 16 3.41 11.89 10.91
C TYR A 16 4.69 11.48 10.17
N GLY A 17 4.56 11.07 8.90
CA GLY A 17 5.68 10.66 8.08
C GLY A 17 5.97 11.66 6.98
N LYS A 18 6.59 11.18 5.92
CA LYS A 18 6.97 12.02 4.77
C LYS A 18 6.20 11.59 3.53
N VAL A 19 5.62 12.54 2.81
CA VAL A 19 4.77 12.24 1.66
C VAL A 19 5.22 13.12 0.50
N TYR A 20 5.48 12.48 -0.65
CA TYR A 20 5.96 13.17 -1.84
C TYR A 20 5.15 12.79 -3.06
N ASN A 21 4.71 13.80 -3.83
CA ASN A 21 4.08 13.60 -5.13
C ASN A 21 2.94 12.61 -5.07
N SER A 22 2.05 12.76 -4.08
CA SER A 22 1.01 11.78 -3.81
C SER A 22 -0.33 12.45 -3.58
N VAL A 23 -1.40 11.66 -3.71
CA VAL A 23 -2.76 12.11 -3.40
C VAL A 23 -3.24 11.32 -2.19
N ILE A 24 -3.62 12.06 -1.16
CA ILE A 24 -4.07 11.47 0.11
C ILE A 24 -5.52 11.88 0.33
N GLY A 25 -6.39 10.91 0.53
CA GLY A 25 -7.80 11.17 0.74
C GLY A 25 -8.10 11.76 2.11
N CYS A 26 -9.35 11.73 2.50
CA CYS A 26 -9.81 12.28 3.77
C CYS A 26 -9.69 11.22 4.86
N GLY A 27 -9.33 11.65 6.08
CA GLY A 27 -9.29 10.75 7.22
C GLY A 27 -8.21 9.69 7.16
N VAL A 28 -7.14 9.93 6.41
CA VAL A 28 -6.01 9.00 6.28
C VAL A 28 -5.02 9.25 7.41
N THR A 29 -4.48 8.17 7.96
CA THR A 29 -3.43 8.26 8.98
C THR A 29 -2.16 7.63 8.44
N ILE A 30 -1.05 8.38 8.53
CA ILE A 30 0.26 7.88 8.09
C ILE A 30 1.20 7.98 9.28
N GLY A 31 1.72 6.84 9.73
CA GLY A 31 2.51 6.76 10.94
C GLY A 31 3.89 7.38 10.81
N ALA A 32 4.54 7.55 11.95
CA ALA A 32 5.86 8.16 12.03
C ALA A 32 6.90 7.29 11.32
N GLY A 33 7.84 7.93 10.64
CA GLY A 33 8.92 7.22 9.95
C GLY A 33 8.51 6.63 8.61
N THR A 34 7.24 6.73 8.25
CA THR A 34 6.74 6.21 6.97
C THR A 34 7.07 7.21 5.86
N VAL A 35 7.46 6.68 4.70
CA VAL A 35 7.73 7.48 3.51
C VAL A 35 6.83 7.03 2.38
N VAL A 36 6.07 7.95 1.81
CA VAL A 36 5.13 7.67 0.73
C VAL A 36 5.55 8.46 -0.50
N ARG A 37 5.72 7.79 -1.64
CA ARG A 37 6.12 8.42 -2.89
C ARG A 37 5.23 7.96 -4.02
N ASP A 38 4.81 8.91 -4.86
CA ASP A 38 4.12 8.63 -6.12
C ASP A 38 2.92 7.71 -5.93
N SER A 39 2.14 7.94 -4.88
CA SER A 39 1.09 7.02 -4.47
C SER A 39 -0.25 7.72 -4.36
N ILE A 40 -1.32 6.92 -4.39
CA ILE A 40 -2.68 7.39 -4.16
C ILE A 40 -3.24 6.57 -3.01
N ILE A 41 -3.58 7.25 -1.92
CA ILE A 41 -4.14 6.60 -0.73
C ILE A 41 -5.54 7.17 -0.51
N MET A 42 -6.54 6.31 -0.57
CA MET A 42 -7.93 6.74 -0.54
C MET A 42 -8.43 6.88 0.89
N ASN A 43 -9.70 7.27 1.03
CA ASN A 43 -10.25 7.73 2.31
C ASN A 43 -10.19 6.68 3.42
N HIS A 44 -9.94 7.14 4.62
CA HIS A 44 -10.03 6.34 5.85
C HIS A 44 -9.08 5.16 5.90
N THR A 45 -7.97 5.23 5.19
CA THR A 45 -6.93 4.21 5.21
C THR A 45 -5.92 4.56 6.29
N GLU A 46 -5.43 3.54 6.99
CA GLU A 46 -4.44 3.70 8.07
C GLU A 46 -3.15 3.02 7.67
N ILE A 47 -2.08 3.79 7.66
CA ILE A 47 -0.73 3.28 7.35
C ILE A 47 0.08 3.36 8.64
N GLY A 48 0.70 2.26 9.02
CA GLY A 48 1.47 2.20 10.24
C GLY A 48 2.78 2.98 10.17
N ALA A 49 3.66 2.71 11.13
CA ALA A 49 4.94 3.41 11.27
C ALA A 49 6.03 2.69 10.48
N ASN A 50 7.04 3.45 10.08
CA ASN A 50 8.24 2.91 9.43
C ASN A 50 7.97 2.13 8.16
N CYS A 51 6.95 2.53 7.42
CA CYS A 51 6.60 1.91 6.15
C CYS A 51 7.26 2.65 4.99
N GLU A 52 7.35 1.96 3.86
CA GLU A 52 7.89 2.53 2.64
C GLU A 52 6.93 2.22 1.51
N LEU A 53 6.28 3.23 0.95
CA LEU A 53 5.28 3.03 -0.10
C LEU A 53 5.73 3.74 -1.36
N ASN A 54 5.91 2.97 -2.43
CA ASN A 54 6.34 3.50 -3.72
C ASN A 54 5.36 3.06 -4.79
N LYS A 55 4.74 4.03 -5.47
CA LYS A 55 3.79 3.76 -6.53
C LYS A 55 2.68 2.83 -6.08
N ALA A 56 2.09 3.11 -4.94
CA ALA A 56 1.01 2.30 -4.39
C ALA A 56 -0.34 3.00 -4.64
N ILE A 57 -1.32 2.22 -5.05
CA ILE A 57 -2.71 2.67 -5.10
C ILE A 57 -3.44 1.89 -4.04
N ILE A 58 -3.83 2.58 -2.97
CA ILE A 58 -4.44 1.94 -1.82
C ILE A 58 -5.87 2.44 -1.70
N ALA A 59 -6.81 1.52 -1.78
CA ALA A 59 -8.22 1.86 -1.78
C ALA A 59 -8.70 2.27 -0.40
N GLU A 60 -10.00 2.44 -0.23
CA GLU A 60 -10.57 2.98 1.00
C GLU A 60 -10.56 1.96 2.11
N GLN A 61 -10.43 2.45 3.34
CA GLN A 61 -10.57 1.64 4.56
C GLN A 61 -9.59 0.48 4.64
N VAL A 62 -8.40 0.66 4.10
CA VAL A 62 -7.33 -0.33 4.16
C VAL A 62 -6.52 -0.10 5.43
N GLN A 63 -6.05 -1.19 6.03
CA GLN A 63 -5.16 -1.12 7.19
C GLN A 63 -3.83 -1.73 6.81
N VAL A 64 -2.77 -0.95 6.94
CA VAL A 64 -1.41 -1.40 6.67
C VAL A 64 -0.65 -1.34 7.99
N GLY A 65 -0.04 -2.46 8.36
CA GLY A 65 0.68 -2.54 9.63
C GLY A 65 1.99 -1.76 9.62
N ASP A 66 2.83 -2.04 10.59
CA ASP A 66 4.13 -1.35 10.72
C ASP A 66 5.20 -2.06 9.91
N ASP A 67 6.22 -1.33 9.52
CA ASP A 67 7.40 -1.89 8.84
C ASP A 67 7.02 -2.62 7.55
N VAL A 68 6.04 -2.11 6.82
CA VAL A 68 5.59 -2.67 5.55
C VAL A 68 6.26 -1.92 4.41
N LYS A 69 6.67 -2.66 3.38
CA LYS A 69 7.27 -2.08 2.18
C LYS A 69 6.44 -2.46 0.97
N LEU A 70 5.94 -1.48 0.26
CA LEU A 70 5.16 -1.70 -0.96
C LEU A 70 5.92 -1.14 -2.15
N GLY A 71 6.04 -1.92 -3.22
CA GLY A 71 6.67 -1.48 -4.44
C GLY A 71 8.18 -1.68 -4.45
N VAL A 72 8.67 -2.77 -3.86
CA VAL A 72 10.10 -3.07 -3.79
C VAL A 72 10.45 -4.22 -4.74
N GLY A 73 11.71 -4.32 -5.11
CA GLY A 73 12.18 -5.41 -5.94
C GLY A 73 12.14 -5.08 -7.43
N GLU A 74 12.36 -6.10 -8.26
CA GLU A 74 12.41 -5.93 -9.70
C GLU A 74 11.01 -5.89 -10.29
N GLU A 75 10.88 -5.22 -11.41
CA GLU A 75 9.59 -5.12 -12.09
C GLU A 75 9.40 -6.36 -12.97
N VAL A 76 8.30 -7.09 -12.71
CA VAL A 76 7.94 -8.32 -13.41
C VAL A 76 6.48 -8.20 -13.80
N ASP A 77 6.09 -8.69 -14.97
CA ASP A 77 4.70 -8.61 -15.42
C ASP A 77 3.77 -9.31 -14.44
N ASN A 78 2.58 -8.74 -14.24
CA ASN A 78 1.60 -9.35 -13.35
C ASN A 78 1.08 -10.66 -13.95
N GLU A 79 0.97 -11.68 -13.13
CA GLU A 79 0.60 -13.02 -13.56
C GLU A 79 -0.85 -13.13 -14.00
N THR A 80 -1.71 -12.22 -13.53
CA THR A 80 -3.15 -12.26 -13.80
C THR A 80 -3.53 -11.33 -14.94
N ASP A 81 -3.12 -10.07 -14.88
CA ASP A 81 -3.49 -9.08 -15.88
C ASP A 81 -2.38 -8.03 -16.04
N PRO A 82 -1.39 -8.30 -16.89
CA PRO A 82 -0.27 -7.37 -17.05
C PRO A 82 -0.64 -6.05 -17.72
N HIS A 83 -1.80 -5.96 -18.33
CA HIS A 83 -2.24 -4.70 -18.94
C HIS A 83 -2.84 -3.74 -17.92
N ILE A 84 -3.32 -4.26 -16.80
CA ILE A 84 -3.91 -3.43 -15.74
C ILE A 84 -2.91 -3.18 -14.63
N TYR A 85 -2.25 -4.23 -14.16
CA TYR A 85 -1.31 -4.14 -13.03
C TYR A 85 0.11 -4.04 -13.56
N ASN A 86 0.52 -2.81 -13.88
CA ASN A 86 1.80 -2.57 -14.53
C ASN A 86 2.43 -1.27 -14.02
N HIS A 87 3.49 -0.83 -14.67
CA HIS A 87 4.23 0.41 -14.35
C HIS A 87 4.80 0.44 -12.93
N GLY A 88 5.03 -0.73 -12.35
CA GLY A 88 5.59 -0.85 -11.00
C GLY A 88 4.61 -0.60 -9.89
N ILE A 89 3.32 -0.54 -10.19
CA ILE A 89 2.28 -0.13 -9.24
C ILE A 89 1.85 -1.31 -8.37
N VAL A 90 1.69 -1.05 -7.08
CA VAL A 90 1.08 -1.98 -6.13
C VAL A 90 -0.36 -1.55 -5.91
N THR A 91 -1.30 -2.46 -6.09
CA THR A 91 -2.73 -2.15 -5.91
C THR A 91 -3.25 -2.92 -4.70
N ILE A 92 -3.80 -2.20 -3.73
CA ILE A 92 -4.40 -2.78 -2.53
C ILE A 92 -5.89 -2.50 -2.55
N GLY A 93 -6.69 -3.55 -2.52
CA GLY A 93 -8.14 -3.44 -2.63
C GLY A 93 -8.80 -2.87 -1.39
N GLU A 94 -10.05 -2.45 -1.55
CA GLU A 94 -10.83 -1.81 -0.49
C GLU A 94 -10.99 -2.74 0.71
N LYS A 95 -10.87 -2.18 1.92
CA LYS A 95 -11.07 -2.90 3.18
C LYS A 95 -10.07 -4.04 3.40
N SER A 96 -8.95 -4.01 2.69
CA SER A 96 -7.92 -5.02 2.85
C SER A 96 -7.07 -4.74 4.08
N VAL A 97 -6.41 -5.77 4.58
CA VAL A 97 -5.45 -5.65 5.67
C VAL A 97 -4.13 -6.21 5.20
N VAL A 98 -3.07 -5.42 5.35
CA VAL A 98 -1.71 -5.85 5.07
C VAL A 98 -0.99 -5.93 6.42
N PRO A 99 -0.56 -7.13 6.84
CA PRO A 99 0.03 -7.26 8.18
C PRO A 99 1.42 -6.63 8.26
N SER A 100 1.90 -6.45 9.48
CA SER A 100 3.20 -5.83 9.73
C SER A 100 4.34 -6.70 9.19
N ASN A 101 5.44 -6.05 8.87
CA ASN A 101 6.69 -6.71 8.45
C ASN A 101 6.59 -7.43 7.10
N VAL A 102 5.67 -7.02 6.25
CA VAL A 102 5.48 -7.62 4.93
C VAL A 102 6.07 -6.71 3.87
N SER A 103 6.75 -7.30 2.90
CA SER A 103 7.26 -6.59 1.73
C SER A 103 6.51 -7.06 0.49
N VAL A 104 6.12 -6.14 -0.37
CA VAL A 104 5.31 -6.44 -1.55
C VAL A 104 6.03 -5.89 -2.77
N GLY A 105 6.18 -6.73 -3.80
CA GLY A 105 6.87 -6.35 -5.02
C GLY A 105 6.04 -5.47 -5.93
N LYS A 106 6.58 -5.19 -7.11
CA LYS A 106 5.96 -4.32 -8.10
C LYS A 106 4.97 -5.07 -8.97
N ASN A 107 4.00 -4.34 -9.55
CA ASN A 107 2.98 -4.92 -10.41
C ASN A 107 2.19 -6.01 -9.69
N THR A 108 1.80 -5.74 -8.46
CA THR A 108 1.13 -6.71 -7.61
C THR A 108 -0.26 -6.24 -7.24
N VAL A 109 -1.12 -7.19 -6.86
CA VAL A 109 -2.46 -6.91 -6.38
C VAL A 109 -2.65 -7.66 -5.08
N VAL A 110 -3.13 -6.96 -4.04
CA VAL A 110 -3.49 -7.58 -2.77
C VAL A 110 -4.92 -7.17 -2.45
N SER A 111 -5.76 -8.13 -2.11
CA SER A 111 -7.13 -7.85 -1.74
C SER A 111 -7.56 -8.82 -0.65
N GLY A 112 -8.28 -8.32 0.35
CA GLY A 112 -8.80 -9.11 1.44
C GLY A 112 -8.02 -8.93 2.73
N ILE A 113 -8.48 -9.60 3.78
CA ILE A 113 -7.85 -9.52 5.08
C ILE A 113 -6.74 -10.57 5.13
N THR A 114 -5.52 -10.14 4.79
CA THR A 114 -4.39 -11.05 4.70
C THR A 114 -3.63 -11.12 6.03
N GLU A 115 -2.93 -12.22 6.21
CA GLU A 115 -2.13 -12.48 7.42
C GLU A 115 -0.70 -12.80 7.01
N ASN A 116 0.22 -12.79 7.95
CA ASN A 116 1.62 -13.08 7.63
C ASN A 116 1.78 -14.44 6.96
N ALA A 117 0.93 -15.41 7.31
CA ALA A 117 1.00 -16.72 6.69
C ALA A 117 0.67 -16.71 5.19
N ASP A 118 0.00 -15.66 4.71
CA ASP A 118 -0.32 -15.52 3.29
C ASP A 118 0.87 -15.04 2.46
N TYR A 119 1.96 -14.64 3.13
CA TYR A 119 3.15 -14.10 2.46
C TYR A 119 4.35 -14.99 2.74
N PRO A 120 4.80 -15.80 1.76
CA PRO A 120 5.99 -16.63 1.99
C PRO A 120 7.18 -15.75 2.38
N ASP A 121 7.79 -16.06 3.52
CA ASP A 121 8.90 -15.28 4.06
C ASP A 121 8.56 -13.79 4.20
N ASN A 122 7.28 -13.48 4.47
CA ASN A 122 6.78 -12.11 4.58
C ASN A 122 7.01 -11.30 3.32
N TYR A 123 6.94 -11.95 2.16
CA TYR A 123 7.22 -11.27 0.90
C TYR A 123 6.26 -11.76 -0.19
N LEU A 124 5.64 -10.80 -0.88
CA LEU A 124 4.89 -11.07 -2.09
C LEU A 124 5.73 -10.62 -3.27
N ALA A 125 6.19 -11.58 -4.07
CA ALA A 125 7.09 -11.28 -5.19
C ALA A 125 6.41 -10.40 -6.23
N SER A 126 7.22 -9.67 -6.99
CA SER A 126 6.71 -8.82 -8.06
C SER A 126 5.89 -9.66 -9.05
N GLY A 127 4.83 -9.05 -9.58
CA GLY A 127 3.97 -9.70 -10.57
C GLY A 127 2.92 -10.60 -9.98
N LYS A 128 2.88 -10.79 -8.68
CA LYS A 128 1.93 -11.71 -8.06
C LYS A 128 0.60 -11.07 -7.73
N THR A 129 -0.43 -11.89 -7.67
CA THR A 129 -1.78 -11.48 -7.25
C THR A 129 -2.18 -12.29 -6.03
N LEU A 130 -2.51 -11.61 -4.95
CA LEU A 130 -2.98 -12.25 -3.72
C LEU A 130 -4.37 -11.74 -3.40
N ILE A 131 -5.37 -12.57 -3.68
CA ILE A 131 -6.76 -12.22 -3.40
C ILE A 131 -7.30 -13.27 -2.45
N LYS A 132 -7.66 -12.84 -1.24
CA LYS A 132 -8.11 -13.75 -0.22
C LYS A 132 -9.64 -13.85 -0.27
N ALA A 133 -10.13 -15.04 -0.57
CA ALA A 133 -11.56 -15.28 -0.73
C ALA A 133 -12.28 -15.13 0.61
N GLY A 134 -13.54 -14.71 0.53
CA GLY A 134 -14.37 -14.60 1.73
C GLY A 134 -14.32 -13.27 2.42
N ASP A 135 -13.45 -12.38 1.98
CA ASP A 135 -13.27 -11.09 2.63
C ASP A 135 -14.01 -9.96 1.96
N LYS A 136 -14.91 -10.32 1.10
CA LYS A 136 -15.66 -9.30 0.45
C LYS A 136 -16.93 -9.14 1.17
N ALA A 137 -17.03 -8.50 2.11
CA ALA A 137 -18.33 -8.38 2.76
C ALA A 137 -18.92 -7.05 2.52
#